data_dfd9f97d1e4e3a6200c7b1ef2334d115
#
_entry.id   dfd9f97d1e4e3a6200c7b1ef2334d115
#
_cell.length_a   1.000
_cell.length_b   1.000
_cell.length_c   1.000
_cell.angle_alpha   90.00
_cell.angle_beta   90.00
_cell.angle_gamma   90.00
#
_symmetry.space_group_name_H-M   'P 1'
#
loop_
_entity.id
_entity.type
_entity.pdbx_description
1 polymer ?
#
loop_
_entity_poly.entity_id
_entity_poly.type
_entity_poly.pdbx_seq_one_letter_code
_entity_poly.pdbx_strand_id
1 'polypeptide(L)'
;GYRVSKKKYDMVLISSKKFGIEDLQKLIKIYSKKTRHLYVVPYMHHLDFSHTNIIDYFNVRLSAIHIENRLLNGKNIFIKYIFEKLLVIFIFPFALLVHIFMFTFIKLDSKGPVIFKQKRLGFKGIAFSCYKYRTMYVNGDEILKDYLANNPDEVEYYNIYHKYKNDPRVTRIGRFLRATSLDEFPQFFNILKNDMNLIGPRPYMLNEKNKIGVYNEDILLKVKPGITGLWQVSGRNNITFADRIELDKWYIQNWSLWMDFVIFMKTIKVVLSKVGAK
;
A
#
# COMPACT_ATOMS: atom_id res chain seq x y z
N GLY A 1 -32.22 -17.83 -23.06
CA GLY A 1 -33.33 -17.65 -22.13
C GLY A 1 -33.03 -18.29 -20.79
N TYR A 2 -33.38 -17.63 -19.71
CA TYR A 2 -33.21 -18.15 -18.34
C TYR A 2 -34.49 -18.89 -17.90
N ARG A 3 -34.30 -20.04 -17.23
CA ARG A 3 -35.44 -20.79 -16.65
C ARG A 3 -35.77 -20.24 -15.25
N VAL A 4 -36.97 -19.74 -15.07
CA VAL A 4 -37.47 -19.33 -13.76
C VAL A 4 -38.02 -20.55 -13.01
N SER A 5 -37.39 -20.89 -11.89
CA SER A 5 -37.84 -21.99 -11.04
C SER A 5 -39.17 -21.67 -10.34
N LYS A 6 -40.04 -22.68 -10.20
CA LYS A 6 -41.31 -22.59 -9.45
C LYS A 6 -41.13 -22.75 -7.93
N LYS A 7 -39.93 -23.16 -7.45
CA LYS A 7 -39.67 -23.39 -6.04
C LYS A 7 -39.56 -22.09 -5.23
N LYS A 8 -39.89 -22.12 -3.95
CA LYS A 8 -39.55 -21.08 -2.97
C LYS A 8 -38.13 -21.32 -2.47
N TYR A 9 -37.43 -20.25 -2.18
CA TYR A 9 -36.05 -20.26 -1.69
C TYR A 9 -35.95 -19.35 -0.47
N ASP A 10 -35.10 -19.69 0.47
CA ASP A 10 -34.80 -18.82 1.62
C ASP A 10 -34.05 -17.58 1.17
N MET A 11 -33.15 -17.76 0.22
CA MET A 11 -32.31 -16.70 -0.32
C MET A 11 -32.10 -16.88 -1.82
N VAL A 12 -32.12 -15.78 -2.57
CA VAL A 12 -31.78 -15.73 -3.99
C VAL A 12 -30.77 -14.63 -4.24
N LEU A 13 -29.72 -14.94 -5.00
CA LEU A 13 -28.69 -13.99 -5.42
C LEU A 13 -28.70 -13.86 -6.93
N ILE A 14 -28.89 -12.65 -7.45
CA ILE A 14 -28.89 -12.34 -8.88
C ILE A 14 -27.64 -11.55 -9.21
N SER A 15 -26.76 -12.10 -10.05
CA SER A 15 -25.61 -11.36 -10.61
C SER A 15 -26.03 -10.66 -11.89
N SER A 16 -25.89 -9.34 -11.96
CA SER A 16 -26.34 -8.53 -13.11
C SER A 16 -25.43 -8.61 -14.35
N LYS A 17 -24.31 -9.36 -14.29
CA LYS A 17 -23.27 -9.41 -15.36
C LYS A 17 -23.80 -9.73 -16.76
N LYS A 18 -24.84 -10.56 -16.87
CA LYS A 18 -25.35 -11.07 -18.15
C LYS A 18 -26.75 -10.60 -18.49
N PHE A 19 -27.35 -9.70 -17.72
CA PHE A 19 -28.71 -9.25 -17.89
C PHE A 19 -28.79 -7.78 -18.27
N GLY A 20 -29.62 -7.46 -19.26
CA GLY A 20 -30.07 -6.09 -19.51
C GLY A 20 -30.93 -5.58 -18.37
N ILE A 21 -31.12 -4.25 -18.29
CA ILE A 21 -31.91 -3.61 -17.22
C ILE A 21 -33.33 -4.16 -17.13
N GLU A 22 -33.98 -4.37 -18.27
CA GLU A 22 -35.38 -4.89 -18.33
C GLU A 22 -35.46 -6.33 -17.80
N ASP A 23 -34.52 -7.19 -18.20
CA ASP A 23 -34.48 -8.58 -17.74
C ASP A 23 -34.16 -8.68 -16.26
N LEU A 24 -33.25 -7.82 -15.76
CA LEU A 24 -32.95 -7.73 -14.35
C LEU A 24 -34.16 -7.30 -13.54
N GLN A 25 -34.92 -6.30 -14.00
CA GLN A 25 -36.16 -5.86 -13.35
C GLN A 25 -37.24 -6.97 -13.34
N LYS A 26 -37.40 -7.73 -14.44
CA LYS A 26 -38.28 -8.88 -14.50
C LYS A 26 -37.90 -9.96 -13.49
N LEU A 27 -36.61 -10.29 -13.40
CA LEU A 27 -36.09 -11.28 -12.45
C LEU A 27 -36.34 -10.84 -11.00
N ILE A 28 -36.02 -9.58 -10.67
CA ILE A 28 -36.26 -9.00 -9.34
C ILE A 28 -37.75 -9.12 -8.99
N LYS A 29 -38.66 -8.72 -9.88
CA LYS A 29 -40.11 -8.79 -9.66
C LYS A 29 -40.62 -10.22 -9.44
N ILE A 30 -40.01 -11.21 -10.12
CA ILE A 30 -40.40 -12.61 -9.99
C ILE A 30 -39.88 -13.20 -8.67
N TYR A 31 -38.60 -12.97 -8.33
CA TYR A 31 -37.98 -13.61 -7.16
C TYR A 31 -38.28 -12.89 -5.85
N SER A 32 -38.56 -11.59 -5.85
CA SER A 32 -39.05 -10.87 -4.66
C SER A 32 -40.33 -11.47 -4.05
N LYS A 33 -41.16 -12.14 -4.88
CA LYS A 33 -42.34 -12.84 -4.43
C LYS A 33 -42.08 -14.28 -3.93
N LYS A 34 -40.88 -14.82 -4.17
CA LYS A 34 -40.54 -16.23 -3.93
C LYS A 34 -39.50 -16.43 -2.83
N THR A 35 -38.87 -15.38 -2.41
CA THR A 35 -37.84 -15.44 -1.36
C THR A 35 -37.98 -14.28 -0.38
N ARG A 36 -37.58 -14.50 0.85
CA ARG A 36 -37.48 -13.45 1.89
C ARG A 36 -36.24 -12.58 1.71
N HIS A 37 -35.18 -13.17 1.19
CA HIS A 37 -33.87 -12.50 1.03
C HIS A 37 -33.44 -12.54 -0.43
N LEU A 38 -33.59 -11.41 -1.12
CA LEU A 38 -33.15 -11.23 -2.50
C LEU A 38 -31.94 -10.28 -2.54
N TYR A 39 -30.83 -10.79 -3.04
CA TYR A 39 -29.61 -10.01 -3.25
C TYR A 39 -29.38 -9.80 -4.74
N VAL A 40 -29.15 -8.55 -5.12
CA VAL A 40 -28.74 -8.19 -6.48
C VAL A 40 -27.30 -7.72 -6.43
N VAL A 41 -26.41 -8.45 -7.13
CA VAL A 41 -24.99 -8.08 -7.25
C VAL A 41 -24.83 -7.26 -8.52
N PRO A 42 -24.64 -5.93 -8.43
CA PRO A 42 -24.42 -5.09 -9.60
C PRO A 42 -23.06 -5.42 -10.22
N TYR A 43 -23.05 -5.52 -11.55
CA TYR A 43 -21.81 -5.74 -12.30
C TYR A 43 -21.16 -4.39 -12.61
N MET A 44 -20.38 -3.91 -11.66
CA MET A 44 -19.61 -2.68 -11.78
C MET A 44 -18.13 -2.99 -11.48
N HIS A 45 -17.41 -3.38 -12.52
CA HIS A 45 -16.06 -3.96 -12.44
C HIS A 45 -14.99 -3.12 -11.73
N HIS A 46 -15.22 -1.84 -11.53
CA HIS A 46 -14.19 -0.92 -11.01
C HIS A 46 -14.67 -0.08 -9.84
N LEU A 47 -15.86 -0.38 -9.30
CA LEU A 47 -16.39 0.32 -8.13
C LEU A 47 -16.37 -0.60 -6.92
N ASP A 48 -15.66 -0.18 -5.90
CA ASP A 48 -15.68 -0.82 -4.59
C ASP A 48 -16.83 -0.24 -3.77
N PHE A 49 -17.73 -1.11 -3.34
CA PHE A 49 -18.91 -0.77 -2.55
C PHE A 49 -18.72 -1.01 -1.04
N SER A 50 -17.52 -1.35 -0.59
CA SER A 50 -17.27 -1.79 0.79
C SER A 50 -17.72 -0.79 1.86
N HIS A 51 -17.75 0.50 1.53
CA HIS A 51 -18.14 1.59 2.42
C HIS A 51 -19.08 2.59 1.73
N THR A 52 -19.91 2.11 0.80
CA THR A 52 -20.90 2.94 0.13
C THR A 52 -22.21 2.98 0.91
N ASN A 53 -22.85 4.14 0.94
CA ASN A 53 -24.20 4.29 1.44
C ASN A 53 -25.14 4.40 0.25
N ILE A 54 -26.24 3.63 0.29
CA ILE A 54 -27.32 3.81 -0.66
C ILE A 54 -28.26 4.88 -0.09
N ILE A 55 -28.45 5.95 -0.84
CA ILE A 55 -29.36 7.05 -0.49
C ILE A 55 -30.58 6.93 -1.40
N ASP A 56 -31.74 6.68 -0.82
CA ASP A 56 -33.00 6.57 -1.56
C ASP A 56 -33.73 7.92 -1.58
N TYR A 57 -33.96 8.44 -2.78
CA TYR A 57 -34.75 9.62 -3.03
C TYR A 57 -36.18 9.20 -3.42
N PHE A 58 -37.02 9.00 -2.41
CA PHE A 58 -38.40 8.49 -2.59
C PHE A 58 -39.24 9.33 -3.53
N ASN A 59 -39.10 10.64 -3.52
CA ASN A 59 -39.90 11.56 -4.34
C ASN A 59 -39.64 11.41 -5.84
N VAL A 60 -38.44 10.98 -6.25
CA VAL A 60 -38.06 10.79 -7.65
C VAL A 60 -37.80 9.33 -8.02
N ARG A 61 -38.06 8.39 -7.08
CA ARG A 61 -37.80 6.94 -7.24
C ARG A 61 -36.37 6.63 -7.73
N LEU A 62 -35.41 7.37 -7.20
CA LEU A 62 -34.00 7.25 -7.52
C LEU A 62 -33.21 6.78 -6.29
N SER A 63 -32.34 5.80 -6.48
CA SER A 63 -31.35 5.42 -5.47
C SER A 63 -29.97 5.85 -5.95
N ALA A 64 -29.26 6.61 -5.13
CA ALA A 64 -27.89 7.04 -5.39
C ALA A 64 -26.92 6.24 -4.53
N ILE A 65 -25.77 5.89 -5.12
CA ILE A 65 -24.66 5.27 -4.40
C ILE A 65 -23.68 6.39 -4.03
N HIS A 66 -23.55 6.64 -2.72
CA HIS A 66 -22.60 7.62 -2.20
C HIS A 66 -21.26 6.95 -1.97
N ILE A 67 -20.23 7.36 -2.71
CA ILE A 67 -18.85 6.89 -2.58
C ILE A 67 -18.05 8.02 -1.92
N GLU A 68 -17.49 7.75 -0.74
CA GLU A 68 -16.67 8.72 -0.01
C GLU A 68 -15.19 8.29 -0.03
N ASN A 69 -14.30 9.22 -0.40
CA ASN A 69 -12.87 9.05 -0.21
C ASN A 69 -12.53 9.39 1.25
N ARG A 70 -12.61 8.44 2.15
CA ARG A 70 -12.61 8.65 3.61
C ARG A 70 -11.36 9.34 4.12
N LEU A 71 -10.19 9.05 3.54
CA LEU A 71 -8.93 9.67 3.96
C LEU A 71 -8.71 11.08 3.35
N LEU A 72 -9.63 11.57 2.51
CA LEU A 72 -9.66 12.96 2.07
C LEU A 72 -10.57 13.84 2.94
N ASN A 73 -11.33 13.22 3.85
CA ASN A 73 -12.16 13.93 4.81
C ASN A 73 -11.29 14.50 5.95
N GLY A 74 -11.41 15.80 6.23
CA GLY A 74 -10.58 16.51 7.21
C GLY A 74 -10.68 15.93 8.63
N LYS A 75 -11.87 15.47 9.05
CA LYS A 75 -12.06 14.81 10.36
C LYS A 75 -11.26 13.52 10.46
N ASN A 76 -11.32 12.70 9.43
CA ASN A 76 -10.59 11.44 9.37
C ASN A 76 -9.07 11.67 9.36
N ILE A 77 -8.61 12.66 8.60
CA ILE A 77 -7.19 13.05 8.58
C ILE A 77 -6.74 13.48 9.98
N PHE A 78 -7.55 14.26 10.70
CA PHE A 78 -7.23 14.72 12.06
C PHE A 78 -7.18 13.54 13.05
N ILE A 79 -8.17 12.65 13.02
CA ILE A 79 -8.22 11.45 13.89
C ILE A 79 -6.98 10.58 13.61
N LYS A 80 -6.67 10.33 12.34
CA LYS A 80 -5.48 9.59 11.93
C LYS A 80 -4.20 10.24 12.44
N TYR A 81 -4.06 11.55 12.27
CA TYR A 81 -2.91 12.30 12.74
C TYR A 81 -2.68 12.15 14.25
N ILE A 82 -3.72 12.31 15.07
CA ILE A 82 -3.62 12.14 16.53
C ILE A 82 -3.22 10.71 16.89
N PHE A 83 -3.89 9.71 16.29
CA PHE A 83 -3.58 8.31 16.54
C PHE A 83 -2.13 7.97 16.22
N GLU A 84 -1.64 8.36 15.04
CA GLU A 84 -0.26 8.10 14.63
C GLU A 84 0.76 8.84 15.50
N LYS A 85 0.48 10.06 15.91
CA LYS A 85 1.37 10.82 16.82
C LYS A 85 1.50 10.12 18.17
N LEU A 86 0.41 9.63 18.74
CA LEU A 86 0.45 8.85 19.98
C LEU A 86 1.26 7.57 19.82
N LEU A 87 1.07 6.83 18.72
CA LEU A 87 1.87 5.64 18.43
C LEU A 87 3.36 5.98 18.28
N VAL A 88 3.69 7.04 17.56
CA VAL A 88 5.09 7.46 17.34
C VAL A 88 5.74 7.87 18.66
N ILE A 89 5.06 8.62 19.52
CA ILE A 89 5.56 8.99 20.85
C ILE A 89 5.86 7.73 21.68
N PHE A 90 4.96 6.74 21.64
CA PHE A 90 5.15 5.49 22.37
C PHE A 90 6.32 4.65 21.84
N ILE A 91 6.51 4.61 20.51
CA ILE A 91 7.57 3.84 19.85
C ILE A 91 8.92 4.56 19.89
N PHE A 92 8.93 5.89 20.00
CA PHE A 92 10.13 6.73 19.84
C PHE A 92 11.31 6.35 20.76
N PRO A 93 11.13 6.06 22.08
CA PRO A 93 12.26 5.65 22.93
C PRO A 93 12.92 4.38 22.41
N PHE A 94 12.15 3.39 22.00
CA PHE A 94 12.67 2.16 21.41
C PHE A 94 13.35 2.42 20.06
N ALA A 95 12.72 3.27 19.23
CA ALA A 95 13.29 3.69 17.96
C ALA A 95 14.65 4.37 18.12
N LEU A 96 14.81 5.20 19.13
CA LEU A 96 16.06 5.88 19.42
C LEU A 96 17.17 4.89 19.81
N LEU A 97 16.86 3.92 20.69
CA LEU A 97 17.82 2.88 21.05
C LEU A 97 18.28 2.07 19.84
N VAL A 98 17.34 1.60 19.01
CA VAL A 98 17.67 0.90 17.77
C VAL A 98 18.53 1.76 16.85
N HIS A 99 18.24 3.07 16.76
CA HIS A 99 19.03 4.00 15.94
C HIS A 99 20.49 4.10 16.44
N ILE A 100 20.71 4.21 17.74
CA ILE A 100 22.05 4.27 18.33
C ILE A 100 22.86 3.01 18.01
N PHE A 101 22.25 1.82 18.20
CA PHE A 101 22.91 0.56 17.87
C PHE A 101 23.22 0.45 16.37
N MET A 102 22.24 0.72 15.50
CA MET A 102 22.45 0.61 14.06
C MET A 102 23.46 1.65 13.55
N PHE A 103 23.47 2.86 14.12
CA PHE A 103 24.48 3.87 13.81
C PHE A 103 25.88 3.35 14.04
N THR A 104 26.12 2.74 15.21
CA THR A 104 27.41 2.18 15.59
C THR A 104 27.81 1.03 14.65
N PHE A 105 26.92 0.06 14.42
CA PHE A 105 27.22 -1.10 13.57
C PHE A 105 27.51 -0.70 12.12
N ILE A 106 26.76 0.25 11.54
CA ILE A 106 26.98 0.70 10.16
C ILE A 106 28.33 1.44 10.04
N LYS A 107 28.71 2.22 11.06
CA LYS A 107 30.00 2.91 11.08
C LYS A 107 31.18 1.96 11.20
N LEU A 108 31.04 0.88 11.97
CA LEU A 108 32.06 -0.15 12.10
C LEU A 108 32.20 -1.03 10.85
N ASP A 109 31.06 -1.28 10.14
CA ASP A 109 31.03 -2.15 8.96
C ASP A 109 31.63 -1.48 7.70
N SER A 110 31.43 -0.18 7.52
CA SER A 110 31.96 0.53 6.34
C SER A 110 32.08 2.05 6.55
N LYS A 111 33.10 2.66 5.90
CA LYS A 111 33.33 4.11 5.95
C LYS A 111 32.21 4.88 5.21
N GLY A 112 31.81 6.06 5.72
CA GLY A 112 30.88 6.97 5.08
C GLY A 112 29.67 7.35 5.94
N PRO A 113 28.67 8.06 5.37
CA PRO A 113 27.46 8.49 6.10
C PRO A 113 26.59 7.30 6.46
N VAL A 114 25.97 7.31 7.65
CA VAL A 114 25.07 6.23 8.11
C VAL A 114 23.70 6.31 7.43
N ILE A 115 23.24 7.53 7.18
CA ILE A 115 21.93 7.79 6.56
C ILE A 115 22.09 8.02 5.06
N PHE A 116 21.38 7.23 4.29
CA PHE A 116 21.16 7.42 2.87
C PHE A 116 19.86 8.21 2.65
N LYS A 117 19.88 9.15 1.71
CA LYS A 117 18.74 10.01 1.38
C LYS A 117 18.32 9.73 -0.05
N GLN A 118 17.05 9.39 -0.24
CA GLN A 118 16.47 9.17 -1.57
C GLN A 118 15.28 10.09 -1.80
N LYS A 119 15.26 10.79 -2.93
CA LYS A 119 14.12 11.63 -3.30
C LYS A 119 12.91 10.76 -3.65
N ARG A 120 11.76 11.09 -3.05
CA ARG A 120 10.49 10.40 -3.23
C ARG A 120 9.36 11.41 -3.42
N LEU A 121 8.25 10.95 -4.04
CA LEU A 121 7.02 11.72 -4.13
C LEU A 121 6.33 11.74 -2.76
N GLY A 122 6.00 12.93 -2.29
CA GLY A 122 5.27 13.15 -1.05
C GLY A 122 3.90 13.77 -1.30
N PHE A 123 3.35 14.37 -0.24
CA PHE A 123 2.06 15.06 -0.29
C PHE A 123 2.02 16.12 -1.39
N LYS A 124 0.93 16.12 -2.17
CA LYS A 124 0.73 16.99 -3.36
C LYS A 124 1.82 16.85 -4.43
N GLY A 125 2.51 15.72 -4.47
CA GLY A 125 3.59 15.49 -5.44
C GLY A 125 4.89 16.23 -5.13
N ILE A 126 4.99 16.88 -3.97
CA ILE A 126 6.19 17.61 -3.56
C ILE A 126 7.27 16.59 -3.17
N ALA A 127 8.42 16.67 -3.83
CA ALA A 127 9.52 15.75 -3.56
C ALA A 127 10.13 15.99 -2.18
N PHE A 128 10.30 14.93 -1.41
CA PHE A 128 10.97 14.97 -0.12
C PHE A 128 12.15 13.99 -0.07
N SER A 129 13.03 14.14 0.93
CA SER A 129 14.15 13.21 1.17
C SER A 129 13.71 12.11 2.12
N CYS A 130 13.45 10.92 1.58
CA CYS A 130 13.17 9.72 2.35
C CYS A 130 14.47 9.16 2.93
N TYR A 131 14.53 8.95 4.24
CA TYR A 131 15.73 8.49 4.94
C TYR A 131 15.75 6.97 5.07
N LYS A 132 16.94 6.39 4.83
CA LYS A 132 17.22 4.98 5.05
C LYS A 132 18.59 4.81 5.69
N TYR A 133 18.83 3.69 6.34
CA TYR A 133 20.22 3.32 6.64
C TYR A 133 20.95 2.95 5.36
N ARG A 134 22.23 3.31 5.32
CA ARG A 134 23.11 2.88 4.24
C ARG A 134 23.31 1.37 4.33
N THR A 135 22.97 0.66 3.25
CA THR A 135 23.14 -0.79 3.12
C THR A 135 24.19 -1.17 2.08
N MET A 136 24.78 -0.19 1.40
CA MET A 136 25.77 -0.38 0.35
C MET A 136 27.03 0.44 0.64
N TYR A 137 28.15 0.00 0.09
CA TYR A 137 29.39 0.77 0.11
C TYR A 137 29.23 2.10 -0.65
N VAL A 138 30.00 3.13 -0.25
CA VAL A 138 29.93 4.46 -0.89
C VAL A 138 30.43 4.41 -2.34
N ASN A 139 31.45 3.60 -2.60
CA ASN A 139 32.01 3.33 -3.94
C ASN A 139 31.32 2.14 -4.63
N GLY A 140 30.03 1.94 -4.38
CA GLY A 140 29.28 0.79 -4.89
C GLY A 140 29.30 0.65 -6.40
N ASP A 141 29.28 1.74 -7.15
CA ASP A 141 29.30 1.70 -8.62
C ASP A 141 30.61 1.15 -9.18
N GLU A 142 31.75 1.50 -8.58
CA GLU A 142 33.06 0.93 -8.93
C GLU A 142 33.10 -0.57 -8.63
N ILE A 143 32.70 -0.96 -7.41
CA ILE A 143 32.62 -2.36 -6.98
C ILE A 143 31.73 -3.17 -7.93
N LEU A 144 30.58 -2.61 -8.35
CA LEU A 144 29.69 -3.27 -9.28
C LEU A 144 30.31 -3.46 -10.67
N LYS A 145 30.97 -2.43 -11.19
CA LYS A 145 31.62 -2.46 -12.48
C LYS A 145 32.68 -3.57 -12.54
N ASP A 146 33.53 -3.64 -11.52
CA ASP A 146 34.57 -4.67 -11.43
C ASP A 146 33.98 -6.08 -11.28
N TYR A 147 32.89 -6.19 -10.51
CA TYR A 147 32.20 -7.47 -10.33
C TYR A 147 31.56 -7.96 -11.64
N LEU A 148 30.87 -7.10 -12.38
CA LEU A 148 30.21 -7.47 -13.63
C LEU A 148 31.22 -7.81 -14.74
N ALA A 149 32.41 -7.21 -14.74
CA ALA A 149 33.48 -7.58 -15.67
C ALA A 149 33.92 -9.05 -15.51
N ASN A 150 33.80 -9.60 -14.30
CA ASN A 150 34.17 -10.97 -13.96
C ASN A 150 32.97 -11.93 -13.87
N ASN A 151 31.74 -11.44 -13.95
CA ASN A 151 30.50 -12.22 -13.79
C ASN A 151 29.44 -11.81 -14.83
N PRO A 152 29.63 -12.12 -16.11
CA PRO A 152 28.70 -11.71 -17.19
C PRO A 152 27.28 -12.28 -17.01
N ASP A 153 27.12 -13.46 -16.41
CA ASP A 153 25.82 -14.10 -16.13
C ASP A 153 24.91 -13.23 -15.23
N GLU A 154 25.50 -12.42 -14.38
CA GLU A 154 24.73 -11.49 -13.51
C GLU A 154 24.09 -10.36 -14.31
N VAL A 155 24.64 -9.99 -15.46
CA VAL A 155 24.02 -9.00 -16.38
C VAL A 155 22.74 -9.56 -16.97
N GLU A 156 22.76 -10.83 -17.44
CA GLU A 156 21.58 -11.50 -17.96
C GLU A 156 20.52 -11.65 -16.87
N TYR A 157 20.93 -12.06 -15.69
CA TYR A 157 20.02 -12.17 -14.54
C TYR A 157 19.38 -10.82 -14.20
N TYR A 158 20.14 -9.72 -14.22
CA TYR A 158 19.62 -8.38 -13.98
C TYR A 158 18.60 -7.93 -15.03
N ASN A 159 18.83 -8.26 -16.32
CA ASN A 159 17.91 -7.91 -17.39
C ASN A 159 16.52 -8.56 -17.21
N ILE A 160 16.49 -9.77 -16.62
CA ILE A 160 15.24 -10.51 -16.37
C ILE A 160 14.57 -10.05 -15.08
N TYR A 161 15.34 -9.95 -13.99
CA TYR A 161 14.78 -9.78 -12.62
C TYR A 161 14.93 -8.37 -12.05
N HIS A 162 15.66 -7.47 -12.74
CA HIS A 162 16.00 -6.10 -12.28
C HIS A 162 16.68 -6.07 -10.90
N LYS A 163 17.41 -7.12 -10.56
CA LYS A 163 18.23 -7.26 -9.34
C LYS A 163 19.39 -8.22 -9.63
N TYR A 164 20.47 -8.05 -8.89
CA TYR A 164 21.58 -9.00 -8.93
C TYR A 164 21.33 -10.15 -7.95
N LYS A 165 21.77 -11.36 -8.32
CA LYS A 165 21.68 -12.55 -7.47
C LYS A 165 22.56 -12.37 -6.22
N ASN A 166 23.76 -11.89 -6.43
CA ASN A 166 24.74 -11.55 -5.37
C ASN A 166 25.23 -10.11 -5.59
N ASP A 167 24.54 -9.13 -5.06
CA ASP A 167 24.94 -7.72 -5.20
C ASP A 167 26.19 -7.42 -4.33
N PRO A 168 27.38 -7.21 -4.93
CA PRO A 168 28.64 -7.02 -4.20
C PRO A 168 28.67 -5.69 -3.47
N ARG A 169 27.82 -4.76 -3.82
CA ARG A 169 27.73 -3.43 -3.18
C ARG A 169 27.19 -3.50 -1.77
N VAL A 170 26.43 -4.57 -1.46
CA VAL A 170 25.73 -4.69 -0.17
C VAL A 170 26.69 -5.11 0.92
N THR A 171 26.81 -4.28 1.97
CA THR A 171 27.67 -4.55 3.12
C THR A 171 27.13 -5.69 3.98
N ARG A 172 27.93 -6.21 4.93
CA ARG A 172 27.50 -7.30 5.83
C ARG A 172 26.30 -6.87 6.68
N ILE A 173 26.39 -5.70 7.31
CA ILE A 173 25.29 -5.12 8.09
C ILE A 173 24.14 -4.72 7.15
N GLY A 174 24.42 -4.26 5.92
CA GLY A 174 23.44 -3.96 4.91
C GLY A 174 22.55 -5.16 4.55
N ARG A 175 23.11 -6.36 4.44
CA ARG A 175 22.34 -7.60 4.23
C ARG A 175 21.38 -7.88 5.40
N PHE A 176 21.87 -7.73 6.62
CA PHE A 176 21.02 -7.88 7.81
C PHE A 176 19.88 -6.85 7.84
N LEU A 177 20.19 -5.58 7.59
CA LEU A 177 19.21 -4.50 7.57
C LEU A 177 18.10 -4.74 6.53
N ARG A 178 18.47 -5.16 5.30
CA ARG A 178 17.50 -5.49 4.25
C ARG A 178 16.66 -6.73 4.60
N ALA A 179 17.30 -7.77 5.12
CA ALA A 179 16.61 -9.00 5.52
C ALA A 179 15.61 -8.78 6.67
N THR A 180 15.82 -7.76 7.49
CA THR A 180 14.93 -7.40 8.61
C THR A 180 14.02 -6.21 8.32
N SER A 181 14.19 -5.56 7.16
CA SER A 181 13.54 -4.28 6.80
C SER A 181 13.86 -3.13 7.77
N LEU A 182 14.90 -3.26 8.58
CA LEU A 182 15.36 -2.21 9.48
C LEU A 182 16.05 -1.05 8.75
N ASP A 183 16.43 -1.25 7.48
CA ASP A 183 16.99 -0.18 6.64
C ASP A 183 16.05 1.02 6.47
N GLU A 184 14.74 0.81 6.59
CA GLU A 184 13.71 1.85 6.48
C GLU A 184 13.44 2.58 7.81
N PHE A 185 14.04 2.12 8.92
CA PHE A 185 13.81 2.67 10.24
C PHE A 185 14.07 4.19 10.36
N PRO A 186 15.08 4.80 9.70
CA PRO A 186 15.28 6.25 9.71
C PRO A 186 14.10 7.08 9.15
N GLN A 187 13.12 6.46 8.49
CA GLN A 187 11.91 7.14 8.05
C GLN A 187 11.07 7.66 9.24
N PHE A 188 11.31 7.19 10.48
CA PHE A 188 10.74 7.82 11.68
C PHE A 188 11.08 9.32 11.77
N PHE A 189 12.27 9.74 11.30
CA PHE A 189 12.60 11.16 11.21
C PHE A 189 11.76 11.90 10.17
N ASN A 190 11.31 11.23 9.09
CA ASN A 190 10.39 11.82 8.14
C ASN A 190 8.98 12.01 8.76
N ILE A 191 8.53 11.09 9.64
CA ILE A 191 7.27 11.29 10.38
C ILE A 191 7.38 12.47 11.34
N LEU A 192 8.49 12.60 12.06
CA LEU A 192 8.71 13.74 12.96
C LEU A 192 8.74 15.07 12.21
N LYS A 193 9.33 15.09 11.00
CA LYS A 193 9.33 16.25 10.08
C LYS A 193 8.01 16.49 9.40
N ASN A 194 7.03 15.59 9.60
CA ASN A 194 5.73 15.65 8.97
C ASN A 194 5.72 15.46 7.43
N ASP A 195 6.79 14.88 6.87
CA ASP A 195 6.87 14.48 5.45
C ASP A 195 6.08 13.20 5.18
N MET A 196 5.98 12.32 6.20
CA MET A 196 5.36 10.99 6.12
C MET A 196 4.40 10.75 7.29
N ASN A 197 3.51 9.80 7.07
CA ASN A 197 2.70 9.14 8.08
C ASN A 197 3.37 7.81 8.52
N LEU A 198 2.91 7.22 9.61
CA LEU A 198 3.31 5.86 10.00
C LEU A 198 2.71 4.85 9.00
N ILE A 199 1.42 5.00 8.71
CA ILE A 199 0.67 4.13 7.80
C ILE A 199 0.13 4.97 6.63
N GLY A 200 0.32 4.48 5.41
CA GLY A 200 -0.13 5.20 4.21
C GLY A 200 0.32 4.54 2.93
N PRO A 201 0.01 5.14 1.78
CA PRO A 201 0.55 4.74 0.49
C PRO A 201 2.08 4.74 0.50
N ARG A 202 2.70 3.86 -0.27
CA ARG A 202 4.16 3.85 -0.38
C ARG A 202 4.68 5.18 -0.93
N PRO A 203 5.83 5.69 -0.45
CA PRO A 203 6.50 6.82 -1.08
C PRO A 203 7.10 6.40 -2.44
N TYR A 204 6.42 6.75 -3.53
CA TYR A 204 6.83 6.41 -4.90
C TYR A 204 8.10 7.16 -5.32
N MET A 205 8.88 6.59 -6.23
CA MET A 205 10.05 7.26 -6.83
C MET A 205 9.60 8.36 -7.78
N LEU A 206 10.46 9.37 -8.01
CA LEU A 206 10.14 10.45 -8.94
C LEU A 206 9.92 9.93 -10.37
N ASN A 207 10.69 8.94 -10.80
CA ASN A 207 10.56 8.28 -12.11
C ASN A 207 9.36 7.34 -12.22
N GLU A 208 8.72 6.97 -11.09
CA GLU A 208 7.49 6.18 -11.09
C GLU A 208 6.23 7.05 -11.33
N LYS A 209 6.35 8.38 -11.31
CA LYS A 209 5.22 9.29 -11.46
C LYS A 209 4.40 8.99 -12.72
N ASN A 210 5.04 8.87 -13.86
CA ASN A 210 4.36 8.55 -15.12
C ASN A 210 3.67 7.18 -15.11
N LYS A 211 4.20 6.22 -14.33
CA LYS A 211 3.63 4.86 -14.20
C LYS A 211 2.38 4.84 -13.30
N ILE A 212 2.26 5.79 -12.38
CA ILE A 212 1.07 5.94 -11.53
C ILE A 212 -0.13 6.34 -12.39
N GLY A 213 0.06 7.21 -13.37
CA GLY A 213 -0.99 7.74 -14.25
C GLY A 213 -1.80 8.86 -13.60
N VAL A 214 -2.27 9.79 -14.41
CA VAL A 214 -2.88 11.07 -13.99
C VAL A 214 -4.05 10.85 -13.02
N TYR A 215 -4.95 9.90 -13.31
CA TYR A 215 -6.12 9.63 -12.45
C TYR A 215 -5.77 9.12 -11.06
N ASN A 216 -4.68 8.37 -10.95
CA ASN A 216 -4.25 7.81 -9.67
C ASN A 216 -3.43 8.83 -8.87
N GLU A 217 -2.68 9.71 -9.53
CA GLU A 217 -1.97 10.80 -8.88
C GLU A 217 -2.93 11.69 -8.07
N ASP A 218 -4.10 11.99 -8.62
CA ASP A 218 -5.12 12.82 -7.98
C ASP A 218 -5.68 12.24 -6.67
N ILE A 219 -5.50 10.95 -6.43
CA ILE A 219 -5.90 10.31 -5.18
C ILE A 219 -4.69 10.04 -4.30
N LEU A 220 -3.68 9.37 -4.85
CA LEU A 220 -2.51 8.90 -4.10
C LEU A 220 -1.67 10.03 -3.51
N LEU A 221 -1.49 11.12 -4.27
CA LEU A 221 -0.66 12.24 -3.83
C LEU A 221 -1.41 13.26 -2.96
N LYS A 222 -2.72 13.11 -2.77
CA LYS A 222 -3.49 13.93 -1.81
C LYS A 222 -3.36 13.49 -0.36
N VAL A 223 -2.65 12.41 -0.10
CA VAL A 223 -2.34 11.93 1.26
C VAL A 223 -0.83 11.82 1.42
N LYS A 224 -0.35 11.89 2.68
CA LYS A 224 1.06 11.66 2.95
C LYS A 224 1.40 10.19 2.80
N PRO A 225 2.58 9.86 2.24
CA PRO A 225 3.04 8.48 2.19
C PRO A 225 3.31 7.94 3.59
N GLY A 226 3.22 6.60 3.73
CA GLY A 226 3.51 5.88 4.97
C GLY A 226 4.83 5.12 4.95
N ILE A 227 5.36 4.80 6.13
CA ILE A 227 6.46 3.82 6.28
C ILE A 227 5.95 2.44 5.90
N THR A 228 4.75 2.11 6.36
CA THR A 228 4.04 0.88 6.03
C THR A 228 2.68 1.20 5.42
N GLY A 229 2.10 0.25 4.71
CA GLY A 229 0.81 0.41 4.04
C GLY A 229 0.15 -0.92 3.72
N LEU A 230 -1.07 -0.85 3.22
CA LEU A 230 -1.91 -2.02 3.00
C LEU A 230 -1.22 -3.08 2.11
N TRP A 231 -0.69 -2.70 0.94
CA TRP A 231 -0.06 -3.66 0.04
C TRP A 231 1.25 -4.24 0.62
N GLN A 232 1.98 -3.46 1.44
CA GLN A 232 3.22 -3.90 2.07
C GLN A 232 2.99 -5.05 3.08
N VAL A 233 1.77 -5.15 3.63
CA VAL A 233 1.39 -6.24 4.56
C VAL A 233 0.50 -7.31 3.91
N SER A 234 0.06 -7.13 2.64
CA SER A 234 -0.89 -8.02 1.96
C SER A 234 -0.28 -8.95 0.91
N GLY A 235 0.96 -8.72 0.48
CA GLY A 235 1.58 -9.57 -0.57
C GLY A 235 2.99 -9.16 -0.95
N ARG A 236 3.43 -7.96 -0.53
CA ARG A 236 4.78 -7.41 -0.75
C ARG A 236 5.26 -7.56 -2.22
N ASN A 237 6.31 -8.38 -2.41
CA ASN A 237 6.98 -8.51 -3.70
C ASN A 237 6.22 -9.36 -4.72
N ASN A 238 5.15 -10.06 -4.31
CA ASN A 238 4.39 -10.97 -5.17
C ASN A 238 3.23 -10.29 -5.92
N ILE A 239 3.04 -8.99 -5.74
CA ILE A 239 1.98 -8.22 -6.41
C ILE A 239 2.58 -7.25 -7.42
N THR A 240 1.87 -7.07 -8.55
CA THR A 240 2.28 -6.17 -9.62
C THR A 240 2.30 -4.71 -9.19
N PHE A 241 2.96 -3.84 -9.94
CA PHE A 241 2.95 -2.41 -9.66
C PHE A 241 1.53 -1.82 -9.75
N ALA A 242 0.73 -2.29 -10.71
CA ALA A 242 -0.67 -1.87 -10.86
C ALA A 242 -1.51 -2.26 -9.64
N ASP A 243 -1.36 -3.50 -9.15
CA ASP A 243 -2.10 -3.96 -7.96
C ASP A 243 -1.69 -3.18 -6.70
N ARG A 244 -0.42 -2.76 -6.59
CA ARG A 244 0.03 -1.89 -5.48
C ARG A 244 -0.70 -0.55 -5.50
N ILE A 245 -0.83 0.06 -6.68
CA ILE A 245 -1.57 1.31 -6.86
C ILE A 245 -3.04 1.13 -6.47
N GLU A 246 -3.68 0.06 -6.93
CA GLU A 246 -5.09 -0.20 -6.60
C GLU A 246 -5.30 -0.44 -5.09
N LEU A 247 -4.39 -1.17 -4.42
CA LEU A 247 -4.44 -1.35 -2.97
C LEU A 247 -4.22 -0.04 -2.20
N ASP A 248 -3.32 0.82 -2.66
CA ASP A 248 -3.10 2.14 -2.04
C ASP A 248 -4.31 3.06 -2.24
N LYS A 249 -4.96 3.05 -3.43
CA LYS A 249 -6.22 3.75 -3.67
C LYS A 249 -7.32 3.23 -2.77
N TRP A 250 -7.48 1.91 -2.73
CA TRP A 250 -8.49 1.27 -1.90
C TRP A 250 -8.35 1.65 -0.43
N TYR A 251 -7.10 1.67 0.08
CA TYR A 251 -6.80 2.14 1.43
C TYR A 251 -7.28 3.58 1.67
N ILE A 252 -7.03 4.50 0.74
CA ILE A 252 -7.43 5.91 0.87
C ILE A 252 -8.96 6.05 0.88
N GLN A 253 -9.64 5.32 0.00
CA GLN A 253 -11.08 5.36 -0.16
C GLN A 253 -11.81 4.74 1.04
N ASN A 254 -11.28 3.64 1.55
CA ASN A 254 -11.94 2.82 2.57
C ASN A 254 -11.31 2.96 3.97
N TRP A 255 -10.49 3.96 4.17
CA TRP A 255 -9.75 4.15 5.41
C TRP A 255 -10.64 4.08 6.65
N SER A 256 -10.14 3.44 7.69
CA SER A 256 -10.66 3.48 9.05
C SER A 256 -9.52 3.37 10.04
N LEU A 257 -9.73 3.88 11.26
CA LEU A 257 -8.75 3.75 12.34
C LEU A 257 -8.44 2.28 12.65
N TRP A 258 -9.46 1.41 12.56
CA TRP A 258 -9.30 -0.04 12.71
C TRP A 258 -8.39 -0.64 11.64
N MET A 259 -8.51 -0.18 10.41
CA MET A 259 -7.63 -0.62 9.32
C MET A 259 -6.17 -0.25 9.60
N ASP A 260 -5.91 0.98 10.07
CA ASP A 260 -4.57 1.40 10.48
C ASP A 260 -4.03 0.50 11.60
N PHE A 261 -4.84 0.21 12.60
CA PHE A 261 -4.45 -0.69 13.68
C PHE A 261 -4.10 -2.09 13.16
N VAL A 262 -4.92 -2.66 12.27
CA VAL A 262 -4.67 -3.97 11.66
C VAL A 262 -3.38 -3.96 10.81
N ILE A 263 -3.16 -2.91 10.00
CA ILE A 263 -1.92 -2.78 9.21
C ILE A 263 -0.71 -2.68 10.13
N PHE A 264 -0.79 -1.92 11.21
CA PHE A 264 0.27 -1.80 12.21
C PHE A 264 0.62 -3.16 12.83
N MET A 265 -0.36 -3.90 13.31
CA MET A 265 -0.16 -5.24 13.90
C MET A 265 0.42 -6.23 12.89
N LYS A 266 -0.06 -6.21 11.64
CA LYS A 266 0.51 -7.01 10.54
C LYS A 266 1.95 -6.63 10.24
N THR A 267 2.29 -5.34 10.29
CA THR A 267 3.67 -4.86 10.06
C THR A 267 4.61 -5.43 11.11
N ILE A 268 4.23 -5.39 12.40
CA ILE A 268 5.01 -6.01 13.49
C ILE A 268 5.24 -7.49 13.20
N LYS A 269 4.18 -8.23 12.86
CA LYS A 269 4.27 -9.66 12.54
C LYS A 269 5.22 -9.90 11.37
N VAL A 270 5.14 -9.12 10.31
CA VAL A 270 5.96 -9.26 9.11
C VAL A 270 7.44 -8.97 9.39
N VAL A 271 7.74 -7.95 10.19
CA VAL A 271 9.13 -7.62 10.61
C VAL A 271 9.71 -8.75 11.46
N LEU A 272 8.95 -9.30 12.40
CA LEU A 272 9.39 -10.39 13.27
C LEU A 272 9.54 -11.73 12.53
N SER A 273 8.65 -12.03 11.59
CA SER A 273 8.66 -13.30 10.85
C SER A 273 9.64 -13.35 9.69
N LYS A 274 10.29 -12.23 9.34
CA LYS A 274 11.19 -12.07 8.16
C LYS A 274 10.56 -12.52 6.83
N VAL A 275 9.23 -12.65 6.75
CA VAL A 275 8.53 -13.09 5.54
C VAL A 275 8.61 -12.00 4.47
N GLY A 276 9.13 -12.37 3.28
CA GLY A 276 9.18 -11.50 2.10
C GLY A 276 10.29 -10.44 2.13
N ALA A 277 11.22 -10.48 3.07
CA ALA A 277 12.46 -9.71 3.01
C ALA A 277 13.47 -10.46 2.14
N LYS A 278 13.63 -10.05 0.86
CA LYS A 278 14.65 -10.53 -0.07
C LYS A 278 15.29 -9.33 -0.77
#